data_efd1c4ba7bb2a60808ccefc16ab79cd7
#
_entry.id   efd1c4ba7bb2a60808ccefc16ab79cd7
#
_cell.length_a   1.000
_cell.length_b   1.000
_cell.length_c   1.000
_cell.angle_alpha   90.00
_cell.angle_beta   90.00
_cell.angle_gamma   90.00
#
_symmetry.space_group_name_H-M   'P 1'
#
loop_
_entity.id
_entity.type
_entity.pdbx_description
1 polymer ?
#
loop_
_entity_poly.entity_id
_entity_poly.type
_entity_poly.pdbx_seq_one_letter_code
_entity_poly.pdbx_strand_id
1 'polypeptide(L)'
;RVVPPATARKGAYIASSTLLLSSYVNVGAYIDSGCFIDIWAAVGSCAQLGKNVHISSNVSIGGVLEPVQASPTIIEDNCFLGAGCSVVEGVVIAEGSVIGTGVHIGQSTKIYNRDTGEIIYGRVPPGSVVVSGSLPAKDGSHSVYCAVIVKQVDEQTRGKVSINELLRDI
;
A
#
# COMPACT_ATOMS: atom_id res chain seq x y z
N ARG A 1 3.33 -3.44 19.59
CA ARG A 1 2.16 -4.08 20.24
C ARG A 1 1.52 -5.09 19.29
N VAL A 2 1.16 -6.26 19.80
CA VAL A 2 0.51 -7.33 19.01
C VAL A 2 -0.85 -7.65 19.63
N VAL A 3 -1.89 -7.62 18.79
CA VAL A 3 -3.26 -8.01 19.19
C VAL A 3 -3.61 -9.32 18.49
N PRO A 4 -3.84 -10.41 19.24
CA PRO A 4 -4.19 -11.71 18.66
C PRO A 4 -5.53 -11.69 17.89
N PRO A 5 -5.68 -12.57 16.89
CA PRO A 5 -4.70 -13.52 16.40
C PRO A 5 -3.81 -12.93 15.28
N ALA A 6 -2.77 -12.14 15.64
CA ALA A 6 -1.78 -11.72 14.67
C ALA A 6 -0.67 -12.79 14.53
N THR A 7 -0.23 -13.03 13.31
CA THR A 7 0.80 -14.03 13.00
C THR A 7 1.97 -13.39 12.29
N ALA A 8 3.18 -13.54 12.82
CA ALA A 8 4.42 -13.23 12.12
C ALA A 8 5.24 -14.52 11.94
N ARG A 9 5.61 -14.81 10.70
CA ARG A 9 6.45 -15.98 10.40
C ARG A 9 7.90 -15.75 10.84
N LYS A 10 8.56 -16.82 11.25
CA LYS A 10 10.01 -16.80 11.52
C LYS A 10 10.77 -16.26 10.31
N GLY A 11 11.69 -15.32 10.53
CA GLY A 11 12.44 -14.64 9.48
C GLY A 11 11.81 -13.32 8.99
N ALA A 12 10.64 -12.93 9.49
CA ALA A 12 10.15 -11.56 9.35
C ALA A 12 10.86 -10.64 10.34
N TYR A 13 11.14 -9.41 9.93
CA TYR A 13 11.61 -8.33 10.81
C TYR A 13 10.49 -7.31 11.05
N ILE A 14 10.23 -7.01 12.30
CA ILE A 14 9.23 -6.02 12.72
C ILE A 14 9.88 -5.13 13.76
N ALA A 15 10.06 -3.85 13.40
CA ALA A 15 10.69 -2.86 14.27
C ALA A 15 9.82 -2.48 15.47
N SER A 16 10.43 -1.79 16.44
CA SER A 16 9.73 -1.23 17.60
C SER A 16 8.64 -0.24 17.20
N SER A 17 7.70 -0.01 18.11
CA SER A 17 6.56 0.91 17.90
C SER A 17 5.63 0.52 16.75
N THR A 18 5.69 -0.71 16.28
CA THR A 18 4.74 -1.26 15.30
C THR A 18 3.54 -1.88 16.01
N LEU A 19 2.34 -1.64 15.47
CA LEU A 19 1.10 -2.24 15.93
C LEU A 19 0.61 -3.28 14.90
N LEU A 20 0.41 -4.51 15.35
CA LEU A 20 -0.19 -5.59 14.55
C LEU A 20 -1.55 -5.95 15.13
N LEU A 21 -2.62 -5.80 14.35
CA LEU A 21 -3.98 -6.18 14.72
C LEU A 21 -4.43 -7.37 13.88
N SER A 22 -4.53 -8.57 14.47
CA SER A 22 -5.11 -9.75 13.79
C SER A 22 -4.69 -9.87 12.31
N SER A 23 -3.41 -9.61 12.04
CA SER A 23 -2.82 -9.51 10.70
C SER A 23 -1.81 -10.62 10.46
N TYR A 24 -1.33 -10.73 9.22
CA TYR A 24 -0.36 -11.75 8.84
C TYR A 24 0.90 -11.13 8.23
N VAL A 25 2.07 -11.47 8.77
CA VAL A 25 3.38 -11.04 8.25
C VAL A 25 4.18 -12.26 7.81
N ASN A 26 4.51 -12.32 6.53
CA ASN A 26 5.15 -13.48 5.92
C ASN A 26 6.68 -13.46 6.10
N VAL A 27 7.32 -14.60 5.79
CA VAL A 27 8.77 -14.81 5.87
C VAL A 27 9.52 -13.76 5.06
N GLY A 28 10.61 -13.22 5.61
CA GLY A 28 11.47 -12.24 4.94
C GLY A 28 10.88 -10.84 4.82
N ALA A 29 9.62 -10.62 5.21
CA ALA A 29 9.06 -9.28 5.24
C ALA A 29 9.82 -8.38 6.22
N TYR A 30 10.00 -7.13 5.84
CA TYR A 30 10.59 -6.08 6.67
C TYR A 30 9.55 -4.99 6.96
N ILE A 31 9.31 -4.70 8.22
CA ILE A 31 8.40 -3.64 8.66
C ILE A 31 9.18 -2.71 9.59
N ASP A 32 9.40 -1.47 9.16
CA ASP A 32 10.10 -0.46 9.95
C ASP A 32 9.19 0.12 11.06
N SER A 33 9.75 1.00 11.86
CA SER A 33 9.15 1.54 13.08
C SER A 33 7.90 2.40 12.82
N GLY A 34 7.02 2.44 13.81
CA GLY A 34 5.82 3.28 13.77
C GLY A 34 4.72 2.80 12.82
N CYS A 35 4.83 1.61 12.26
CA CYS A 35 3.81 1.08 11.36
C CYS A 35 2.56 0.60 12.09
N PHE A 36 1.43 0.70 11.42
CA PHE A 36 0.14 0.18 11.84
C PHE A 36 -0.36 -0.82 10.79
N ILE A 37 -0.45 -2.08 11.17
CA ILE A 37 -0.95 -3.19 10.32
C ILE A 37 -2.29 -3.63 10.88
N ASP A 38 -3.36 -3.24 10.22
CA ASP A 38 -4.72 -3.40 10.69
C ASP A 38 -5.26 -4.81 10.44
N ILE A 39 -6.49 -5.07 10.91
CA ILE A 39 -7.11 -6.39 10.90
C ILE A 39 -7.22 -6.99 9.49
N TRP A 40 -6.93 -8.29 9.40
CA TRP A 40 -6.97 -9.05 8.14
C TRP A 40 -6.02 -8.54 7.05
N ALA A 41 -5.12 -7.61 7.37
CA ALA A 41 -4.07 -7.20 6.42
C ALA A 41 -3.00 -8.30 6.33
N ALA A 42 -2.44 -8.45 5.13
CA ALA A 42 -1.36 -9.39 4.86
C ALA A 42 -0.15 -8.69 4.26
N VAL A 43 1.02 -8.87 4.88
CA VAL A 43 2.31 -8.46 4.35
C VAL A 43 3.01 -9.68 3.78
N GLY A 44 3.16 -9.72 2.46
CA GLY A 44 3.70 -10.84 1.71
C GLY A 44 5.18 -11.09 1.95
N SER A 45 5.67 -12.24 1.45
CA SER A 45 7.07 -12.63 1.61
C SER A 45 8.02 -11.58 1.04
N CYS A 46 9.04 -11.20 1.82
CA CYS A 46 10.06 -10.23 1.47
C CYS A 46 9.57 -8.81 1.16
N ALA A 47 8.28 -8.50 1.33
CA ALA A 47 7.79 -7.13 1.17
C ALA A 47 8.47 -6.17 2.16
N GLN A 48 8.69 -4.93 1.73
CA GLN A 48 9.44 -3.92 2.48
C GLN A 48 8.52 -2.73 2.81
N LEU A 49 8.29 -2.49 4.09
CA LEU A 49 7.54 -1.33 4.57
C LEU A 49 8.49 -0.38 5.30
N GLY A 50 8.50 0.86 4.87
CA GLY A 50 9.22 1.96 5.52
C GLY A 50 8.56 2.39 6.84
N LYS A 51 8.99 3.54 7.37
CA LYS A 51 8.53 4.07 8.65
C LYS A 51 7.13 4.65 8.55
N ASN A 52 6.38 4.56 9.66
CA ASN A 52 5.07 5.20 9.81
C ASN A 52 4.06 4.83 8.71
N VAL A 53 4.16 3.64 8.15
CA VAL A 53 3.23 3.15 7.14
C VAL A 53 1.96 2.67 7.82
N HIS A 54 0.81 3.12 7.33
CA HIS A 54 -0.50 2.64 7.76
C HIS A 54 -1.08 1.71 6.70
N ILE A 55 -1.24 0.46 7.06
CA ILE A 55 -1.90 -0.58 6.26
C ILE A 55 -3.27 -0.84 6.87
N SER A 56 -4.33 -0.35 6.20
CA SER A 56 -5.71 -0.51 6.68
C SER A 56 -6.21 -1.95 6.55
N SER A 57 -7.40 -2.22 7.05
CA SER A 57 -7.98 -3.56 7.07
C SER A 57 -8.12 -4.18 5.67
N ASN A 58 -7.90 -5.49 5.59
CA ASN A 58 -7.97 -6.28 4.35
C ASN A 58 -7.02 -5.82 3.22
N VAL A 59 -5.98 -5.09 3.53
CA VAL A 59 -4.95 -4.74 2.55
C VAL A 59 -4.04 -5.93 2.30
N SER A 60 -3.73 -6.20 1.03
CA SER A 60 -2.79 -7.24 0.62
C SER A 60 -1.54 -6.63 0.00
N ILE A 61 -0.39 -6.80 0.66
CA ILE A 61 0.92 -6.50 0.08
C ILE A 61 1.50 -7.77 -0.47
N GLY A 62 1.76 -7.81 -1.79
CA GLY A 62 2.25 -8.99 -2.49
C GLY A 62 3.65 -9.40 -2.05
N GLY A 63 3.87 -10.72 -2.07
CA GLY A 63 5.18 -11.30 -1.84
C GLY A 63 5.97 -11.52 -3.13
N VAL A 64 7.18 -12.06 -2.99
CA VAL A 64 8.08 -12.40 -4.12
C VAL A 64 7.86 -13.82 -4.65
N LEU A 65 6.96 -14.59 -4.06
CA LEU A 65 6.65 -15.97 -4.44
C LEU A 65 5.23 -16.06 -5.03
N GLU A 66 5.10 -16.94 -6.04
CA GLU A 66 3.82 -17.35 -6.64
C GLU A 66 3.00 -16.21 -7.28
N PRO A 67 3.48 -15.64 -8.41
CA PRO A 67 4.68 -16.01 -9.16
C PRO A 67 5.96 -15.39 -8.57
N VAL A 68 7.10 -16.00 -8.92
CA VAL A 68 8.41 -15.48 -8.47
C VAL A 68 8.63 -14.09 -9.05
N GLN A 69 8.93 -13.14 -8.18
CA GLN A 69 9.22 -11.74 -8.52
C GLN A 69 10.71 -11.45 -8.38
N ALA A 70 11.25 -10.66 -9.31
CA ALA A 70 12.64 -10.21 -9.25
C ALA A 70 12.88 -9.14 -8.17
N SER A 71 11.85 -8.39 -7.81
CA SER A 71 11.90 -7.30 -6.83
C SER A 71 10.76 -7.42 -5.84
N PRO A 72 11.00 -7.10 -4.55
CA PRO A 72 9.94 -7.07 -3.56
C PRO A 72 8.99 -5.88 -3.80
N THR A 73 7.76 -6.02 -3.33
CA THR A 73 6.85 -4.88 -3.18
C THR A 73 7.37 -3.97 -2.09
N ILE A 74 7.46 -2.66 -2.38
CA ILE A 74 8.00 -1.65 -1.47
C ILE A 74 6.94 -0.58 -1.20
N ILE A 75 6.69 -0.33 0.07
CA ILE A 75 5.89 0.81 0.54
C ILE A 75 6.86 1.72 1.30
N GLU A 76 7.17 2.87 0.73
CA GLU A 76 8.11 3.83 1.33
C GLU A 76 7.48 4.53 2.55
N ASP A 77 8.26 5.38 3.23
CA ASP A 77 7.87 6.02 4.49
C ASP A 77 6.57 6.84 4.39
N ASN A 78 5.86 6.93 5.49
CA ASN A 78 4.69 7.82 5.66
C ASN A 78 3.53 7.57 4.67
N CYS A 79 3.43 6.38 4.11
CA CYS A 79 2.34 5.99 3.21
C CYS A 79 1.10 5.53 3.98
N PHE A 80 -0.06 5.79 3.40
CA PHE A 80 -1.35 5.29 3.87
C PHE A 80 -2.01 4.46 2.78
N LEU A 81 -2.37 3.22 3.09
CA LEU A 81 -3.11 2.33 2.20
C LEU A 81 -4.50 2.07 2.76
N GLY A 82 -5.51 2.54 2.03
CA GLY A 82 -6.93 2.40 2.38
C GLY A 82 -7.41 0.94 2.35
N ALA A 83 -8.48 0.66 3.07
CA ALA A 83 -9.01 -0.69 3.23
C ALA A 83 -9.25 -1.42 1.89
N GLY A 84 -8.93 -2.71 1.86
CA GLY A 84 -9.14 -3.56 0.70
C GLY A 84 -8.22 -3.29 -0.50
N CYS A 85 -7.18 -2.46 -0.34
CA CYS A 85 -6.17 -2.28 -1.41
C CYS A 85 -5.35 -3.54 -1.63
N SER A 86 -4.83 -3.68 -2.85
CA SER A 86 -3.73 -4.61 -3.09
C SER A 86 -2.59 -3.94 -3.86
N VAL A 87 -1.35 -4.16 -3.41
CA VAL A 87 -0.13 -3.70 -4.07
C VAL A 87 0.78 -4.91 -4.21
N VAL A 88 1.01 -5.34 -5.43
CA VAL A 88 1.62 -6.64 -5.72
C VAL A 88 2.70 -6.54 -6.81
N GLU A 89 3.38 -7.65 -7.09
CA GLU A 89 4.31 -7.78 -8.23
C GLU A 89 5.49 -6.81 -8.20
N GLY A 90 6.02 -6.49 -7.01
CA GLY A 90 7.19 -5.62 -6.89
C GLY A 90 6.92 -4.14 -7.18
N VAL A 91 5.65 -3.72 -7.14
CA VAL A 91 5.29 -2.31 -7.26
C VAL A 91 5.84 -1.51 -6.10
N VAL A 92 6.27 -0.28 -6.37
CA VAL A 92 6.75 0.68 -5.37
C VAL A 92 5.71 1.77 -5.14
N ILE A 93 5.30 1.95 -3.90
CA ILE A 93 4.52 3.12 -3.46
C ILE A 93 5.49 4.09 -2.81
N ALA A 94 5.74 5.22 -3.46
CA ALA A 94 6.73 6.18 -2.97
C ALA A 94 6.21 7.02 -1.79
N GLU A 95 7.16 7.56 -1.05
CA GLU A 95 6.97 8.25 0.22
C GLU A 95 5.76 9.20 0.26
N GLY A 96 5.04 9.17 1.38
CA GLY A 96 3.94 10.08 1.66
C GLY A 96 2.70 9.90 0.79
N SER A 97 2.62 8.82 0.00
CA SER A 97 1.48 8.58 -0.87
C SER A 97 0.28 8.02 -0.11
N VAL A 98 -0.91 8.35 -0.58
CA VAL A 98 -2.19 7.87 -0.07
C VAL A 98 -2.89 7.06 -1.15
N ILE A 99 -3.08 5.77 -0.90
CA ILE A 99 -3.81 4.87 -1.77
C ILE A 99 -5.23 4.74 -1.23
N GLY A 100 -6.22 5.13 -2.03
CA GLY A 100 -7.63 5.08 -1.66
C GLY A 100 -8.15 3.65 -1.48
N THR A 101 -9.29 3.50 -0.84
CA THR A 101 -9.95 2.20 -0.60
C THR A 101 -10.17 1.43 -1.91
N GLY A 102 -9.87 0.12 -1.90
CA GLY A 102 -10.14 -0.77 -3.03
C GLY A 102 -9.30 -0.52 -4.29
N VAL A 103 -8.16 0.14 -4.17
CA VAL A 103 -7.22 0.33 -5.29
C VAL A 103 -6.33 -0.90 -5.43
N HIS A 104 -6.22 -1.45 -6.64
CA HIS A 104 -5.39 -2.62 -6.94
C HIS A 104 -4.27 -2.24 -7.92
N ILE A 105 -3.00 -2.45 -7.54
CA ILE A 105 -1.85 -2.09 -8.36
C ILE A 105 -0.88 -3.28 -8.48
N GLY A 106 -0.73 -3.78 -9.70
CA GLY A 106 0.32 -4.71 -10.11
C GLY A 106 1.19 -4.07 -11.20
N GLN A 107 2.19 -4.79 -11.71
CA GLN A 107 3.12 -4.29 -12.73
C GLN A 107 2.44 -3.85 -14.03
N SER A 108 1.36 -4.51 -14.41
CA SER A 108 0.59 -4.19 -15.62
C SER A 108 -0.53 -3.17 -15.40
N THR A 109 -0.77 -2.75 -14.16
CA THR A 109 -1.81 -1.76 -13.86
C THR A 109 -1.38 -0.39 -14.36
N LYS A 110 -2.22 0.23 -15.20
CA LYS A 110 -2.02 1.62 -15.63
C LYS A 110 -2.21 2.53 -14.43
N ILE A 111 -1.24 3.39 -14.16
CA ILE A 111 -1.32 4.46 -13.18
C ILE A 111 -1.43 5.76 -13.98
N TYR A 112 -2.63 6.29 -14.06
CA TYR A 112 -2.95 7.46 -14.86
C TYR A 112 -2.89 8.73 -14.01
N ASN A 113 -2.06 9.69 -14.41
CA ASN A 113 -2.03 11.01 -13.77
C ASN A 113 -3.07 11.90 -14.44
N ARG A 114 -4.09 12.28 -13.68
CA ARG A 114 -5.23 13.07 -14.15
C ARG A 114 -4.82 14.46 -14.64
N ASP A 115 -3.81 15.07 -14.01
CA ASP A 115 -3.42 16.45 -14.30
C ASP A 115 -2.51 16.56 -15.53
N THR A 116 -1.67 15.54 -15.76
CA THR A 116 -0.70 15.52 -16.87
C THR A 116 -1.15 14.65 -18.05
N GLY A 117 -2.09 13.72 -17.84
CA GLY A 117 -2.48 12.71 -18.82
C GLY A 117 -1.46 11.59 -18.99
N GLU A 118 -0.39 11.57 -18.22
CA GLU A 118 0.65 10.55 -18.28
C GLU A 118 0.18 9.21 -17.72
N ILE A 119 0.63 8.11 -18.33
CA ILE A 119 0.43 6.75 -17.83
C ILE A 119 1.80 6.17 -17.46
N ILE A 120 1.93 5.76 -16.22
CA ILE A 120 3.12 5.10 -15.68
C ILE A 120 2.78 3.72 -15.13
N TYR A 121 3.81 2.90 -14.87
CA TYR A 121 3.68 1.54 -14.38
C TYR A 121 4.69 1.24 -13.28
N GLY A 122 4.36 0.29 -12.41
CA GLY A 122 5.27 -0.26 -11.41
C GLY A 122 5.67 0.66 -10.27
N ARG A 123 5.38 1.96 -10.34
CA ARG A 123 5.71 2.92 -9.29
C ARG A 123 4.68 4.04 -9.19
N VAL A 124 4.18 4.29 -7.98
CA VAL A 124 3.40 5.48 -7.65
C VAL A 124 4.37 6.56 -7.19
N PRO A 125 4.37 7.77 -7.81
CA PRO A 125 5.25 8.87 -7.42
C PRO A 125 4.99 9.36 -5.98
N PRO A 126 5.99 9.97 -5.31
CA PRO A 126 5.84 10.42 -3.93
C PRO A 126 4.71 11.43 -3.77
N GLY A 127 4.05 11.41 -2.61
CA GLY A 127 2.99 12.33 -2.27
C GLY A 127 1.72 12.23 -3.10
N SER A 128 1.53 11.15 -3.86
CA SER A 128 0.36 10.98 -4.73
C SER A 128 -0.88 10.51 -3.95
N VAL A 129 -2.04 11.09 -4.26
CA VAL A 129 -3.35 10.56 -3.84
C VAL A 129 -3.93 9.77 -5.00
N VAL A 130 -4.12 8.45 -4.78
CA VAL A 130 -4.53 7.50 -5.82
C VAL A 130 -5.89 6.92 -5.50
N VAL A 131 -6.76 6.87 -6.50
CA VAL A 131 -8.11 6.27 -6.42
C VAL A 131 -8.32 5.26 -7.56
N SER A 132 -9.34 4.41 -7.42
CA SER A 132 -9.78 3.52 -8.48
C SER A 132 -10.41 4.29 -9.62
N GLY A 133 -10.14 3.89 -10.84
CA GLY A 133 -10.73 4.47 -12.03
C GLY A 133 -10.76 3.51 -13.21
N SER A 134 -11.14 4.00 -14.36
CA SER A 134 -11.11 3.26 -15.61
C SER A 134 -10.75 4.15 -16.80
N LEU A 135 -10.09 3.58 -17.78
CA LEU A 135 -9.81 4.23 -19.05
C LEU A 135 -10.58 3.54 -20.18
N PRO A 136 -11.25 4.28 -21.05
CA PRO A 136 -11.97 3.71 -22.19
C PRO A 136 -10.98 3.08 -23.19
N ALA A 137 -11.41 2.01 -23.83
CA ALA A 137 -10.72 1.48 -25.00
C ALA A 137 -10.82 2.50 -26.17
N LYS A 138 -9.85 2.44 -27.08
CA LYS A 138 -9.79 3.37 -28.22
C LYS A 138 -11.05 3.35 -29.09
N ASP A 139 -11.68 2.19 -29.21
CA ASP A 139 -12.92 1.99 -29.96
C ASP A 139 -14.20 2.23 -29.17
N GLY A 140 -14.07 2.57 -27.86
CA GLY A 140 -15.19 2.80 -26.96
C GLY A 140 -15.99 1.55 -26.57
N SER A 141 -15.55 0.36 -26.94
CA SER A 141 -16.29 -0.90 -26.71
C SER A 141 -16.33 -1.31 -25.24
N HIS A 142 -15.34 -0.92 -24.44
CA HIS A 142 -15.21 -1.27 -23.02
C HIS A 142 -14.32 -0.26 -22.29
N SER A 143 -14.22 -0.41 -20.98
CA SER A 143 -13.25 0.31 -20.15
C SER A 143 -12.38 -0.67 -19.37
N VAL A 144 -11.12 -0.32 -19.20
CA VAL A 144 -10.15 -1.11 -18.45
C VAL A 144 -9.85 -0.39 -17.13
N TYR A 145 -9.82 -1.15 -16.04
CA TYR A 145 -9.41 -0.64 -14.74
C TYR A 145 -8.05 0.07 -14.80
N CYS A 146 -7.92 1.15 -14.06
CA CYS A 146 -6.65 1.81 -13.80
C CYS A 146 -6.63 2.41 -12.39
N ALA A 147 -5.45 2.66 -11.87
CA ALA A 147 -5.23 3.53 -10.72
C ALA A 147 -5.11 4.98 -11.23
N VAL A 148 -5.76 5.94 -10.58
CA VAL A 148 -5.75 7.34 -10.99
C VAL A 148 -5.13 8.20 -9.92
N ILE A 149 -4.04 8.89 -10.25
CA ILE A 149 -3.49 9.96 -9.40
C ILE A 149 -4.40 11.18 -9.59
N VAL A 150 -5.11 11.56 -8.53
CA VAL A 150 -6.11 12.64 -8.58
C VAL A 150 -5.60 13.97 -8.05
N LYS A 151 -4.56 13.95 -7.23
CA LYS A 151 -3.89 15.14 -6.68
C LYS A 151 -2.62 14.76 -5.94
N GLN A 152 -1.85 15.75 -5.53
CA GLN A 152 -0.80 15.61 -4.53
C GLN A 152 -1.38 15.73 -3.11
N VAL A 153 -0.71 15.10 -2.13
CA VAL A 153 -1.08 15.18 -0.71
C VAL A 153 -0.98 16.63 -0.24
N ASP A 154 -2.07 17.16 0.27
CA ASP A 154 -2.20 18.48 0.86
C ASP A 154 -2.40 18.38 2.39
N GLU A 155 -2.45 19.55 3.08
CA GLU A 155 -2.67 19.61 4.53
C GLU A 155 -3.99 18.94 4.96
N GLN A 156 -5.04 19.07 4.17
CA GLN A 156 -6.32 18.45 4.45
C GLN A 156 -6.24 16.91 4.36
N THR A 157 -5.49 16.39 3.38
CA THR A 157 -5.24 14.96 3.25
C THR A 157 -4.41 14.44 4.43
N ARG A 158 -3.36 15.17 4.83
CA ARG A 158 -2.53 14.84 6.01
C ARG A 158 -3.36 14.84 7.29
N GLY A 159 -4.24 15.83 7.48
CA GLY A 159 -5.13 15.90 8.64
C GLY A 159 -6.06 14.70 8.78
N LYS A 160 -6.57 14.18 7.68
CA LYS A 160 -7.41 12.96 7.69
C LYS A 160 -6.62 11.69 8.01
N VAL A 161 -5.37 11.63 7.59
CA VAL A 161 -4.47 10.50 7.88
C VAL A 161 -3.96 10.58 9.31
N SER A 162 -3.66 11.78 9.83
CA SER A 162 -3.12 11.99 11.20
C SER A 162 -4.10 11.68 12.32
N ILE A 163 -5.41 11.70 12.07
CA ILE A 163 -6.40 11.24 13.06
C ILE A 163 -6.13 9.79 13.48
N ASN A 164 -5.59 8.98 12.60
CA ASN A 164 -5.18 7.61 12.92
C ASN A 164 -3.94 7.55 13.83
N GLU A 165 -3.15 8.62 13.93
CA GLU A 165 -2.01 8.68 14.85
C GLU A 165 -2.46 8.77 16.30
N LEU A 166 -3.58 9.44 16.59
CA LEU A 166 -4.18 9.50 17.92
C LEU A 166 -4.61 8.13 18.46
N LEU A 167 -4.88 7.17 17.56
CA LEU A 167 -5.24 5.80 17.93
C LEU A 167 -4.02 4.92 18.24
N ARG A 168 -2.80 5.39 17.96
CA ARG A 168 -1.56 4.66 18.25
C ARG A 168 -1.14 4.78 19.73
N ASP A 169 -1.56 5.83 20.41
CA ASP A 169 -1.18 6.14 21.79
C ASP A 169 -2.15 5.55 22.85
N ILE A 170 -3.18 4.82 22.41
CA ILE A 170 -4.12 4.09 23.27
C ILE A 170 -3.67 2.59 23.30
#